data_626b07190fc7b2a02c790614eb25e04f
#
_entry.id   626b07190fc7b2a02c790614eb25e04f
#
_cell.length_a   1.000
_cell.length_b   1.000
_cell.length_c   1.000
_cell.angle_alpha   90.00
_cell.angle_beta   90.00
_cell.angle_gamma   90.00
#
_symmetry.space_group_name_H-M   'P 1'
#
loop_
_entity.id
_entity.type
_entity.pdbx_description
1 polymer ?
#
loop_
_entity_poly.entity_id
_entity_poly.type
_entity_poly.pdbx_seq_one_letter_code
_entity_poly.pdbx_strand_id
1 'polypeptide(L)'
;VLLRRLTGDNEGYSAVQIGFGVQKKSRVSSALIGEFKKAGVEPQRVVREFRLQKDLPEGEVNLSVTQFQAGDFVDVIGRSKGKGFQGVMKKHNFAGQGAAHGSKTHRRIGAVGNRSTPGRIWKNQGMPGHMGDRRVTVQNLQVMQVREIENIILISGAVPGPNGSYVIVRPAVKHPERLLALHAEH
;
A
#
# COMPACT_ATOMS: atom_id res chain seq x y z
N VAL A 1 -12.22 9.47 -8.41
CA VAL A 1 -13.27 10.46 -8.06
C VAL A 1 -13.20 10.81 -6.59
N LEU A 2 -13.48 12.08 -6.26
CA LEU A 2 -13.62 12.54 -4.89
C LEU A 2 -14.98 12.11 -4.34
N LEU A 3 -15.01 11.49 -3.17
CA LEU A 3 -16.24 11.05 -2.50
C LEU A 3 -16.65 12.02 -1.39
N ARG A 4 -15.72 12.38 -0.53
CA ARG A 4 -16.00 13.19 0.65
C ARG A 4 -14.75 13.99 1.05
N ARG A 5 -14.98 15.19 1.57
CA ARG A 5 -14.00 15.97 2.30
C ARG A 5 -14.29 15.86 3.79
N LEU A 6 -13.26 15.64 4.56
CA LEU A 6 -13.30 15.62 6.02
C LEU A 6 -12.56 16.86 6.50
N THR A 7 -13.22 17.63 7.36
CA THR A 7 -12.67 18.88 7.91
C THR A 7 -12.41 18.73 9.39
N GLY A 8 -11.43 19.49 9.89
CA GLY A 8 -11.04 19.46 11.29
C GLY A 8 -12.19 19.78 12.24
N ASP A 9 -13.11 20.66 11.84
CA ASP A 9 -14.23 21.10 12.67
C ASP A 9 -15.27 20.00 12.92
N ASN A 10 -15.56 19.16 11.92
CA ASN A 10 -16.59 18.12 12.02
C ASN A 10 -16.04 16.78 12.48
N GLU A 11 -14.92 16.34 11.94
CA GLU A 11 -14.36 15.00 12.15
C GLU A 11 -13.10 15.01 13.04
N GLY A 12 -12.60 16.19 13.43
CA GLY A 12 -11.42 16.33 14.25
C GLY A 12 -10.09 16.18 13.49
N TYR A 13 -10.12 16.01 12.17
CA TYR A 13 -8.95 15.96 11.30
C TYR A 13 -9.31 16.26 9.84
N SER A 14 -8.33 16.73 9.08
CA SER A 14 -8.48 17.04 7.67
C SER A 14 -8.10 15.85 6.80
N ALA A 15 -8.99 15.44 5.90
CA ALA A 15 -8.73 14.35 4.96
C ALA A 15 -9.60 14.44 3.71
N VAL A 16 -9.22 13.70 2.67
CA VAL A 16 -10.04 13.46 1.49
C VAL A 16 -10.26 11.97 1.29
N GLN A 17 -11.49 11.62 0.99
CA GLN A 17 -11.87 10.26 0.64
C GLN A 17 -12.01 10.14 -0.88
N ILE A 18 -11.20 9.26 -1.47
CA ILE A 18 -11.11 9.08 -2.92
C ILE A 18 -11.60 7.68 -3.29
N GLY A 19 -12.45 7.61 -4.31
CA GLY A 19 -12.89 6.37 -4.93
C GLY A 19 -12.18 6.11 -6.26
N PHE A 20 -11.85 4.84 -6.53
CA PHE A 20 -11.21 4.41 -7.77
C PHE A 20 -11.76 3.07 -8.26
N GLY A 21 -11.95 2.97 -9.57
CA GLY A 21 -12.42 1.78 -10.25
C GLY A 21 -13.93 1.56 -10.12
N VAL A 22 -14.68 1.82 -11.18
CA VAL A 22 -16.14 1.66 -11.21
C VAL A 22 -16.53 0.20 -10.93
N GLN A 23 -17.55 0.01 -10.12
CA GLN A 23 -18.11 -1.29 -9.76
C GLN A 23 -19.59 -1.38 -10.08
N LYS A 24 -20.04 -2.55 -10.54
CA LYS A 24 -21.47 -2.79 -10.79
C LYS A 24 -22.28 -2.66 -9.50
N LYS A 25 -23.41 -1.93 -9.55
CA LYS A 25 -24.32 -1.70 -8.40
C LYS A 25 -24.77 -3.00 -7.70
N SER A 26 -24.96 -4.08 -8.47
CA SER A 26 -25.36 -5.39 -7.93
C SER A 26 -24.32 -6.05 -7.00
N ARG A 27 -23.07 -5.56 -7.00
CA ARG A 27 -21.99 -6.07 -6.15
C ARG A 27 -21.70 -5.21 -4.92
N VAL A 28 -22.51 -4.20 -4.71
CA VAL A 28 -22.33 -3.23 -3.63
C VAL A 28 -23.53 -3.29 -2.68
N SER A 29 -23.28 -3.25 -1.39
CA SER A 29 -24.35 -3.24 -0.37
C SER A 29 -25.20 -1.97 -0.45
N SER A 30 -26.46 -2.05 -0.04
CA SER A 30 -27.39 -0.92 -0.06
C SER A 30 -26.88 0.29 0.73
N ALA A 31 -26.19 0.06 1.85
CA ALA A 31 -25.59 1.11 2.67
C ALA A 31 -24.53 1.91 1.87
N LEU A 32 -23.59 1.21 1.25
CA LEU A 32 -22.55 1.85 0.42
C LEU A 32 -23.14 2.54 -0.81
N ILE A 33 -24.20 1.97 -1.42
CA ILE A 33 -24.90 2.65 -2.53
C ILE A 33 -25.47 3.99 -2.06
N GLY A 34 -25.99 4.06 -0.83
CA GLY A 34 -26.46 5.30 -0.23
C GLY A 34 -25.36 6.36 -0.11
N GLU A 35 -24.16 5.97 0.33
CA GLU A 35 -23.00 6.86 0.43
C GLU A 35 -22.54 7.37 -0.94
N PHE A 36 -22.44 6.51 -1.96
CA PHE A 36 -22.10 6.91 -3.31
C PHE A 36 -23.14 7.85 -3.93
N LYS A 37 -24.43 7.60 -3.67
CA LYS A 37 -25.52 8.50 -4.10
C LYS A 37 -25.39 9.87 -3.44
N LYS A 38 -25.06 9.93 -2.13
CA LYS A 38 -24.84 11.19 -1.42
C LYS A 38 -23.68 11.99 -2.02
N ALA A 39 -22.63 11.31 -2.48
CA ALA A 39 -21.49 11.91 -3.16
C ALA A 39 -21.75 12.22 -4.65
N GLY A 40 -22.90 11.83 -5.22
CA GLY A 40 -23.23 12.04 -6.63
C GLY A 40 -22.39 11.23 -7.63
N VAL A 41 -21.77 10.12 -7.19
CA VAL A 41 -20.86 9.32 -8.00
C VAL A 41 -21.31 7.88 -8.15
N GLU A 42 -20.83 7.21 -9.19
CA GLU A 42 -21.06 5.78 -9.35
C GLU A 42 -20.28 4.96 -8.30
N PRO A 43 -20.75 3.77 -7.92
CA PRO A 43 -20.07 2.90 -6.97
C PRO A 43 -18.64 2.62 -7.38
N GLN A 44 -17.70 2.77 -6.45
CA GLN A 44 -16.28 2.57 -6.65
C GLN A 44 -15.82 1.29 -5.96
N ARG A 45 -14.86 0.61 -6.56
CA ARG A 45 -14.31 -0.65 -6.05
C ARG A 45 -13.35 -0.46 -4.87
N VAL A 46 -12.55 0.58 -4.94
CA VAL A 46 -11.57 0.92 -3.90
C VAL A 46 -11.90 2.30 -3.39
N VAL A 47 -12.06 2.41 -2.09
CA VAL A 47 -12.21 3.69 -1.39
C VAL A 47 -11.05 3.83 -0.43
N ARG A 48 -10.37 4.97 -0.47
CA ARG A 48 -9.25 5.28 0.40
C ARG A 48 -9.34 6.70 0.90
N GLU A 49 -8.86 6.90 2.11
CA GLU A 49 -8.76 8.18 2.76
C GLU A 49 -7.30 8.63 2.80
N PHE A 50 -7.09 9.89 2.50
CA PHE A 50 -5.79 10.54 2.52
C PHE A 50 -5.85 11.72 3.48
N ARG A 51 -5.11 11.63 4.58
CA ARG A 51 -5.00 12.71 5.55
C ARG A 51 -4.21 13.87 4.97
N LEU A 52 -4.66 15.07 5.26
CA LEU A 52 -4.04 16.31 4.86
C LEU A 52 -3.48 17.03 6.09
N GLN A 53 -2.49 17.87 5.88
CA GLN A 53 -1.93 18.70 6.94
C GLN A 53 -2.80 19.93 7.22
N LYS A 54 -3.52 20.40 6.21
CA LYS A 54 -4.45 21.54 6.28
C LYS A 54 -5.73 21.18 5.52
N ASP A 55 -6.81 21.86 5.84
CA ASP A 55 -8.06 21.74 5.08
C ASP A 55 -7.83 22.19 3.63
N LEU A 56 -8.41 21.45 2.70
CA LEU A 56 -8.41 21.87 1.29
C LEU A 56 -9.41 23.01 1.12
N PRO A 57 -9.05 24.00 0.31
CA PRO A 57 -9.99 25.06 -0.07
C PRO A 57 -11.21 24.46 -0.77
N GLU A 58 -12.34 25.15 -0.69
CA GLU A 58 -13.53 24.82 -1.45
C GLU A 58 -13.24 24.99 -2.94
N GLY A 59 -13.30 23.90 -3.70
CA GLY A 59 -12.99 23.87 -5.14
C GLY A 59 -12.87 22.45 -5.67
N GLU A 60 -12.69 22.29 -6.94
CA GLU A 60 -12.45 20.98 -7.56
C GLU A 60 -11.05 20.46 -7.22
N VAL A 61 -10.98 19.26 -6.72
CA VAL A 61 -9.70 18.54 -6.53
C VAL A 61 -9.39 17.81 -7.82
N ASN A 62 -8.37 18.25 -8.53
CA ASN A 62 -7.90 17.56 -9.72
C ASN A 62 -7.15 16.27 -9.32
N LEU A 63 -7.77 15.12 -9.56
CA LEU A 63 -7.22 13.80 -9.26
C LEU A 63 -6.67 13.16 -10.55
N SER A 64 -5.76 13.84 -11.22
CA SER A 64 -5.12 13.34 -12.45
C SER A 64 -3.64 13.05 -12.24
N VAL A 65 -3.01 12.45 -13.23
CA VAL A 65 -1.56 12.19 -13.24
C VAL A 65 -0.72 13.46 -13.36
N THR A 66 -1.34 14.60 -13.72
CA THR A 66 -0.68 15.91 -13.85
C THR A 66 -0.08 16.44 -12.55
N GLN A 67 -0.47 15.85 -11.40
CA GLN A 67 0.13 16.15 -10.10
C GLN A 67 1.61 15.73 -10.00
N PHE A 68 2.06 14.82 -10.88
CA PHE A 68 3.41 14.30 -10.89
C PHE A 68 4.15 14.83 -12.12
N GLN A 69 5.46 15.01 -12.00
CA GLN A 69 6.33 15.42 -13.10
C GLN A 69 7.46 14.41 -13.28
N ALA A 70 8.05 14.37 -14.48
CA ALA A 70 9.24 13.58 -14.73
C ALA A 70 10.38 14.04 -13.82
N GLY A 71 11.09 13.08 -13.20
CA GLY A 71 12.15 13.35 -12.23
C GLY A 71 11.70 13.29 -10.77
N ASP A 72 10.38 13.29 -10.48
CA ASP A 72 9.89 13.18 -9.11
C ASP A 72 10.25 11.87 -8.44
N PHE A 73 10.46 11.93 -7.13
CA PHE A 73 10.55 10.75 -6.30
C PHE A 73 9.20 10.45 -5.64
N VAL A 74 8.78 9.20 -5.75
CA VAL A 74 7.48 8.72 -5.25
C VAL A 74 7.62 7.47 -4.40
N ASP A 75 6.71 7.33 -3.43
CA ASP A 75 6.50 6.10 -2.69
C ASP A 75 5.29 5.37 -3.28
N VAL A 76 5.48 4.10 -3.63
CA VAL A 76 4.41 3.27 -4.19
C VAL A 76 3.96 2.25 -3.16
N ILE A 77 2.69 2.29 -2.80
CA ILE A 77 2.07 1.40 -1.81
C ILE A 77 1.15 0.44 -2.55
N GLY A 78 1.37 -0.84 -2.34
CA GLY A 78 0.51 -1.88 -2.94
C GLY A 78 0.39 -3.10 -2.05
N ARG A 79 -0.33 -4.10 -2.54
CA ARG A 79 -0.44 -5.40 -1.89
C ARG A 79 0.47 -6.39 -2.59
N SER A 80 1.44 -6.96 -1.88
CA SER A 80 2.42 -7.88 -2.46
C SER A 80 1.77 -9.18 -2.95
N LYS A 81 2.39 -9.84 -3.92
CA LYS A 81 1.94 -11.16 -4.39
C LYS A 81 1.88 -12.14 -3.23
N GLY A 82 0.75 -12.84 -3.07
CA GLY A 82 0.58 -13.91 -2.10
C GLY A 82 1.47 -15.10 -2.45
N LYS A 83 2.07 -15.74 -1.45
CA LYS A 83 2.90 -16.94 -1.58
C LYS A 83 2.34 -18.13 -0.79
N GLY A 84 1.16 -17.96 -0.19
CA GLY A 84 0.52 -18.96 0.65
C GLY A 84 1.30 -19.25 1.93
N PHE A 85 1.12 -20.43 2.51
CA PHE A 85 1.87 -20.90 3.69
C PHE A 85 3.29 -21.29 3.25
N GLN A 86 4.31 -20.71 3.87
CA GLN A 86 5.71 -20.97 3.55
C GLN A 86 6.49 -21.44 4.77
N GLY A 87 7.45 -22.34 4.52
CA GLY A 87 8.43 -22.78 5.51
C GLY A 87 9.44 -21.69 5.87
N VAL A 88 10.18 -21.93 6.92
CA VAL A 88 11.14 -20.97 7.50
C VAL A 88 12.29 -20.60 6.57
N MET A 89 12.71 -21.50 5.70
CA MET A 89 13.77 -21.20 4.72
C MET A 89 13.35 -20.10 3.76
N LYS A 90 12.14 -20.16 3.21
CA LYS A 90 11.65 -19.17 2.26
C LYS A 90 11.15 -17.90 2.95
N LYS A 91 10.50 -18.03 4.11
CA LYS A 91 9.89 -16.90 4.80
C LYS A 91 10.89 -16.06 5.60
N HIS A 92 11.91 -16.72 6.20
CA HIS A 92 12.86 -16.09 7.11
C HIS A 92 14.33 -16.30 6.72
N ASN A 93 14.61 -16.90 5.55
CA ASN A 93 15.95 -17.17 5.04
C ASN A 93 16.80 -18.06 5.96
N PHE A 94 16.18 -19.01 6.65
CA PHE A 94 16.91 -19.98 7.47
C PHE A 94 17.75 -20.89 6.58
N ALA A 95 18.97 -21.22 7.01
CA ALA A 95 19.91 -22.05 6.27
C ALA A 95 19.42 -23.50 6.08
N GLY A 96 18.58 -24.01 7.02
CA GLY A 96 18.22 -25.42 7.06
C GLY A 96 19.34 -26.26 7.66
N GLN A 97 19.32 -27.57 7.41
CA GLN A 97 20.32 -28.51 7.88
C GLN A 97 20.86 -29.36 6.73
N GLY A 98 21.95 -30.06 6.97
CA GLY A 98 22.65 -30.84 5.94
C GLY A 98 21.74 -31.81 5.17
N ALA A 99 21.99 -31.96 3.88
CA ALA A 99 21.23 -32.85 3.01
C ALA A 99 21.75 -34.29 2.99
N ALA A 100 22.93 -34.56 3.58
CA ALA A 100 23.62 -35.86 3.61
C ALA A 100 24.06 -36.23 5.04
N HIS A 101 24.90 -37.26 5.17
CA HIS A 101 25.46 -37.74 6.43
C HIS A 101 24.40 -38.10 7.51
N GLY A 102 23.28 -38.72 7.11
CA GLY A 102 22.22 -39.18 8.03
C GLY A 102 21.30 -38.10 8.59
N SER A 103 21.41 -36.87 8.13
CA SER A 103 20.48 -35.80 8.51
C SER A 103 19.05 -36.17 8.11
N LYS A 104 18.08 -36.02 9.06
CA LYS A 104 16.64 -36.26 8.83
C LYS A 104 15.81 -34.96 8.84
N THR A 105 16.43 -33.80 8.99
CA THR A 105 15.75 -32.54 9.25
C THR A 105 15.80 -31.52 8.11
N HIS A 106 16.65 -31.68 7.15
CA HIS A 106 16.86 -30.89 5.93
C HIS A 106 16.32 -29.44 5.95
N ARG A 107 15.01 -29.27 5.83
CA ARG A 107 14.32 -27.95 5.69
C ARG A 107 13.50 -27.51 6.91
N ARG A 108 13.60 -28.23 8.02
CA ARG A 108 12.84 -27.93 9.24
C ARG A 108 13.47 -26.79 10.02
N ILE A 109 12.67 -26.18 10.92
CA ILE A 109 13.08 -25.03 11.72
C ILE A 109 14.23 -25.36 12.70
N GLY A 110 14.32 -26.60 13.15
CA GLY A 110 15.23 -27.01 14.24
C GLY A 110 14.69 -26.66 15.62
N ALA A 111 15.57 -26.44 16.58
CA ALA A 111 15.18 -26.01 17.92
C ALA A 111 14.56 -24.60 17.91
N VAL A 112 13.49 -24.44 18.67
CA VAL A 112 12.77 -23.14 18.74
C VAL A 112 13.04 -22.39 20.05
N GLY A 113 13.75 -22.99 20.98
CA GLY A 113 14.11 -22.37 22.25
C GLY A 113 14.80 -23.36 23.21
N ASN A 114 15.16 -22.86 24.38
CA ASN A 114 15.74 -23.65 25.45
C ASN A 114 14.63 -24.38 26.24
N ARG A 115 15.01 -25.42 26.97
CA ARG A 115 14.07 -26.33 27.67
C ARG A 115 13.31 -25.61 28.81
N SER A 116 13.88 -25.56 30.00
CA SER A 116 13.21 -25.10 31.23
C SER A 116 13.33 -23.56 31.45
N THR A 117 14.41 -22.95 30.98
CA THR A 117 14.63 -21.50 31.08
C THR A 117 14.88 -20.94 29.69
N PRO A 118 14.03 -20.05 29.18
CA PRO A 118 12.90 -19.34 29.83
C PRO A 118 11.58 -20.11 29.87
N GLY A 119 11.51 -21.38 29.47
CA GLY A 119 10.28 -22.18 29.42
C GLY A 119 9.26 -21.73 28.35
N ARG A 120 9.68 -20.84 27.41
CA ARG A 120 8.86 -20.30 26.36
C ARG A 120 9.71 -20.02 25.11
N ILE A 121 9.04 -19.82 23.99
CA ILE A 121 9.68 -19.32 22.76
C ILE A 121 9.85 -17.81 22.86
N TRP A 122 11.01 -17.32 22.43
CA TRP A 122 11.28 -15.88 22.40
C TRP A 122 10.34 -15.15 21.43
N LYS A 123 10.00 -13.89 21.77
CA LYS A 123 9.25 -13.03 20.83
C LYS A 123 10.05 -12.87 19.54
N ASN A 124 9.33 -12.75 18.43
CA ASN A 124 9.90 -12.59 17.07
C ASN A 124 10.69 -13.80 16.54
N GLN A 125 10.63 -14.97 17.20
CA GLN A 125 11.18 -16.20 16.65
C GLN A 125 10.51 -16.50 15.29
N GLY A 126 11.31 -16.64 14.23
CA GLY A 126 10.84 -16.95 12.89
C GLY A 126 10.18 -18.32 12.83
N MET A 127 8.94 -18.39 12.36
CA MET A 127 8.17 -19.64 12.21
C MET A 127 7.52 -19.71 10.83
N PRO A 128 7.18 -20.94 10.35
CA PRO A 128 6.41 -21.10 9.12
C PRO A 128 5.07 -20.39 9.24
N GLY A 129 4.52 -19.98 8.13
CA GLY A 129 3.22 -19.31 8.11
C GLY A 129 2.97 -18.57 6.81
N HIS A 130 1.87 -17.84 6.75
CA HIS A 130 1.48 -17.06 5.59
C HIS A 130 2.57 -16.06 5.19
N MET A 131 2.88 -16.01 3.88
CA MET A 131 3.84 -15.10 3.29
C MET A 131 3.23 -14.36 2.11
N GLY A 132 3.59 -13.09 1.96
CA GLY A 132 3.01 -12.23 0.92
C GLY A 132 1.58 -11.78 1.25
N ASP A 133 0.89 -11.28 0.22
CA ASP A 133 -0.48 -10.75 0.32
C ASP A 133 -0.64 -9.74 1.48
N ARG A 134 0.35 -8.89 1.66
CA ARG A 134 0.41 -7.84 2.69
C ARG A 134 0.67 -6.49 2.06
N ARG A 135 0.27 -5.43 2.74
CA ARG A 135 0.59 -4.05 2.35
C ARG A 135 2.10 -3.84 2.41
N VAL A 136 2.68 -3.37 1.32
CA VAL A 136 4.12 -3.08 1.18
C VAL A 136 4.24 -1.70 0.54
N THR A 137 5.19 -0.92 1.03
CA THR A 137 5.59 0.37 0.44
C THR A 137 6.98 0.22 -0.14
N VAL A 138 7.12 0.52 -1.42
CA VAL A 138 8.43 0.69 -2.07
C VAL A 138 8.68 2.19 -2.14
N GLN A 139 9.75 2.62 -1.49
CA GLN A 139 10.08 4.04 -1.33
C GLN A 139 11.08 4.52 -2.40
N ASN A 140 11.06 5.82 -2.68
CA ASN A 140 12.04 6.51 -3.53
C ASN A 140 12.15 5.94 -4.94
N LEU A 141 11.03 5.63 -5.57
CA LEU A 141 11.00 5.33 -6.99
C LEU A 141 10.94 6.63 -7.79
N GLN A 142 11.63 6.69 -8.91
CA GLN A 142 11.65 7.88 -9.75
C GLN A 142 10.58 7.81 -10.84
N VAL A 143 9.86 8.89 -11.05
CA VAL A 143 8.95 9.07 -12.17
C VAL A 143 9.77 9.38 -13.41
N MET A 144 9.70 8.53 -14.42
CA MET A 144 10.45 8.69 -15.67
C MET A 144 9.68 9.55 -16.68
N GLN A 145 8.38 9.35 -16.77
CA GLN A 145 7.53 10.05 -17.72
C GLN A 145 6.09 10.10 -17.24
N VAL A 146 5.42 11.20 -17.50
CA VAL A 146 3.96 11.35 -17.31
C VAL A 146 3.31 11.56 -18.68
N ARG A 147 2.29 10.78 -18.99
CA ARG A 147 1.49 10.88 -20.21
C ARG A 147 0.07 11.30 -19.84
N GLU A 148 -0.21 12.57 -19.96
CA GLU A 148 -1.47 13.17 -19.52
C GLU A 148 -2.68 12.64 -20.29
N ILE A 149 -2.58 12.54 -21.62
CA ILE A 149 -3.68 12.11 -22.51
C ILE A 149 -4.12 10.68 -22.18
N GLU A 150 -3.17 9.79 -21.87
CA GLU A 150 -3.42 8.40 -21.56
C GLU A 150 -3.67 8.18 -20.05
N ASN A 151 -3.46 9.21 -19.23
CA ASN A 151 -3.51 9.16 -17.76
C ASN A 151 -2.56 8.07 -17.17
N ILE A 152 -1.34 8.02 -17.69
CA ILE A 152 -0.31 7.03 -17.34
C ILE A 152 0.91 7.69 -16.69
N ILE A 153 1.44 7.06 -15.65
CA ILE A 153 2.72 7.40 -15.04
C ILE A 153 3.69 6.23 -15.23
N LEU A 154 4.86 6.50 -15.79
CA LEU A 154 5.97 5.54 -15.90
C LEU A 154 6.92 5.73 -14.72
N ILE A 155 7.07 4.70 -13.90
CA ILE A 155 7.91 4.70 -12.69
C ILE A 155 9.05 3.72 -12.89
N SER A 156 10.27 4.15 -12.60
CA SER A 156 11.46 3.29 -12.60
C SER A 156 11.48 2.40 -11.37
N GLY A 157 11.67 1.08 -11.57
CA GLY A 157 11.83 0.12 -10.49
C GLY A 157 10.67 -0.84 -10.30
N ALA A 158 10.64 -1.51 -9.15
CA ALA A 158 9.69 -2.58 -8.86
C ALA A 158 8.44 -2.05 -8.16
N VAL A 159 7.30 -2.14 -8.82
CA VAL A 159 5.98 -1.83 -8.23
C VAL A 159 5.44 -3.06 -7.49
N PRO A 160 4.92 -2.91 -6.25
CA PRO A 160 4.45 -4.04 -5.46
C PRO A 160 3.13 -4.61 -6.00
N GLY A 161 3.03 -5.92 -6.06
CA GLY A 161 1.80 -6.65 -6.40
C GLY A 161 1.81 -7.35 -7.76
N PRO A 162 0.72 -8.03 -8.12
CA PRO A 162 0.51 -8.59 -9.45
C PRO A 162 0.13 -7.51 -10.46
N ASN A 163 0.29 -7.82 -11.75
CA ASN A 163 -0.19 -6.94 -12.82
C ASN A 163 -1.70 -6.70 -12.68
N GLY A 164 -2.15 -5.48 -12.96
CA GLY A 164 -3.55 -5.09 -12.81
C GLY A 164 -4.02 -4.87 -11.36
N SER A 165 -3.12 -4.88 -10.38
CA SER A 165 -3.46 -4.53 -8.99
C SER A 165 -3.53 -3.02 -8.79
N TYR A 166 -4.33 -2.60 -7.81
CA TYR A 166 -4.39 -1.20 -7.39
C TYR A 166 -3.17 -0.84 -6.55
N VAL A 167 -2.60 0.33 -6.83
CA VAL A 167 -1.50 0.91 -6.06
C VAL A 167 -1.84 2.35 -5.68
N ILE A 168 -1.24 2.82 -4.60
CA ILE A 168 -1.30 4.22 -4.20
C ILE A 168 0.08 4.80 -4.47
N VAL A 169 0.12 5.86 -5.26
CA VAL A 169 1.33 6.63 -5.53
C VAL A 169 1.23 7.92 -4.74
N ARG A 170 2.27 8.27 -4.01
CA ARG A 170 2.36 9.52 -3.26
C ARG A 170 3.77 10.08 -3.37
N PRO A 171 3.99 11.39 -3.14
CA PRO A 171 5.32 11.95 -3.04
C PRO A 171 6.17 11.21 -1.99
N ALA A 172 7.46 11.06 -2.29
CA ALA A 172 8.37 10.32 -1.41
C ALA A 172 8.63 11.09 -0.10
N VAL A 173 8.43 10.42 1.02
CA VAL A 173 8.65 11.01 2.36
C VAL A 173 10.12 11.38 2.58
N LYS A 174 11.06 10.66 1.97
CA LYS A 174 12.50 10.89 2.09
C LYS A 174 13.06 11.99 1.19
N HIS A 175 12.25 12.54 0.30
CA HIS A 175 12.57 13.69 -0.56
C HIS A 175 11.53 14.79 -0.35
N PRO A 176 11.56 15.49 0.80
CA PRO A 176 10.55 16.48 1.15
C PRO A 176 10.64 17.79 0.37
N GLU A 177 11.73 18.03 -0.37
CA GLU A 177 12.01 19.29 -1.06
C GLU A 177 10.85 19.72 -1.96
N ARG A 178 10.19 18.78 -2.62
CA ARG A 178 9.03 19.07 -3.45
C ARG A 178 7.71 19.15 -2.68
N LEU A 179 7.57 18.44 -1.58
CA LEU A 179 6.43 18.64 -0.67
C LEU A 179 6.40 20.08 -0.14
N LEU A 180 7.57 20.65 0.13
CA LEU A 180 7.71 22.05 0.55
C LEU A 180 7.38 23.03 -0.58
N ALA A 181 7.78 22.74 -1.83
CA ALA A 181 7.46 23.56 -2.98
C ALA A 181 5.94 23.59 -3.29
N LEU A 182 5.27 22.44 -3.23
CA LEU A 182 3.81 22.35 -3.39
C LEU A 182 3.02 23.09 -2.29
N HIS A 183 3.64 23.33 -1.12
CA HIS A 183 3.05 24.09 -0.01
C HIS A 183 3.42 25.57 -0.04
N ALA A 184 4.40 25.96 -0.85
CA ALA A 184 4.81 27.37 -0.97
C ALA A 184 4.03 28.14 -2.04
N GLU A 185 3.33 27.44 -2.94
CA GLU A 185 2.53 28.05 -4.03
C GLU A 185 1.04 28.22 -3.67
N HIS A 186 0.68 28.02 -2.40
CA HIS A 186 -0.69 28.25 -1.88
C HIS A 186 -0.62 29.10 -0.58
#